data_5e4f4add9920f05aa7fe947dc0912618
#
_entry.id   5e4f4add9920f05aa7fe947dc0912618
#
_cell.length_a   1.000
_cell.length_b   1.000
_cell.length_c   1.000
_cell.angle_alpha   90.00
_cell.angle_beta   90.00
_cell.angle_gamma   90.00
#
_symmetry.space_group_name_H-M   'P 1'
#
loop_
_entity.id
_entity.type
_entity.pdbx_description
1 polymer ?
#
loop_
_entity_poly.entity_id
_entity_poly.type
_entity_poly.pdbx_seq_one_letter_code
_entity_poly.pdbx_strand_id
1 'polypeptide(L)'
;MSEEKKELTGYIHSLESFGSVDGPGVRYVIFVSGCAMRCQFCHNPDTWDMKVGTPYTADELLKKAVRYKGYWGKEGGITVSGGEPMLQIDFLTELFRKAKAQGIHTTLDTSGNPFTREGERFEKIRKLLKVTDLVMLDIKHIDDEQHKILTGQTNRNILDMARYLDEIGKPMWIRHVLVPERSDKDEYLTRLDAFIQSLHNVQKVEVLPYHTLGAYKWKELGYEYPLEGIDPPTQERIKNANQLLHTGVRV
;
A
#
# COMPACT_ATOMS: atom_id res chain seq x y z
N MET A 1 -2.95 37.80 19.62
CA MET A 1 -3.87 36.74 19.20
C MET A 1 -2.99 35.63 18.64
N SER A 2 -2.81 34.52 19.36
CA SER A 2 -2.12 33.34 18.85
C SER A 2 -3.01 32.77 17.75
N GLU A 3 -2.51 32.70 16.50
CA GLU A 3 -3.13 31.89 15.47
C GLU A 3 -3.24 30.46 16.00
N GLU A 4 -4.43 29.99 16.29
CA GLU A 4 -4.68 28.57 16.56
C GLU A 4 -4.20 27.81 15.33
N LYS A 5 -3.08 27.11 15.49
CA LYS A 5 -2.53 26.23 14.46
C LYS A 5 -3.58 25.18 14.19
N LYS A 6 -4.33 25.33 13.10
CA LYS A 6 -5.38 24.38 12.70
C LYS A 6 -4.77 22.97 12.69
N GLU A 7 -5.26 22.11 13.57
CA GLU A 7 -4.72 20.78 13.73
C GLU A 7 -4.92 19.98 12.42
N LEU A 8 -3.86 19.31 11.97
CA LEU A 8 -3.87 18.57 10.71
C LEU A 8 -4.69 17.30 10.86
N THR A 9 -5.72 17.14 10.04
CA THR A 9 -6.60 15.96 10.04
C THR A 9 -6.45 15.16 8.77
N GLY A 10 -6.60 13.83 8.90
CA GLY A 10 -6.70 12.90 7.78
C GLY A 10 -8.09 12.28 7.69
N TYR A 11 -8.55 12.03 6.47
CA TYR A 11 -9.80 11.34 6.21
C TYR A 11 -9.59 9.83 6.26
N ILE A 12 -10.19 9.18 7.26
CA ILE A 12 -10.02 7.77 7.55
C ILE A 12 -11.29 7.01 7.16
N HIS A 13 -11.11 6.04 6.27
CA HIS A 13 -12.20 5.17 5.82
C HIS A 13 -12.57 4.15 6.92
N SER A 14 -11.58 3.40 7.40
CA SER A 14 -11.79 2.36 8.40
C SER A 14 -10.53 2.06 9.20
N LEU A 15 -10.70 1.33 10.31
CA LEU A 15 -9.64 0.94 11.24
C LEU A 15 -9.75 -0.56 11.51
N GLU A 16 -8.62 -1.30 11.45
CA GLU A 16 -8.52 -2.71 11.78
C GLU A 16 -7.48 -2.92 12.88
N SER A 17 -7.88 -3.65 13.94
CA SER A 17 -7.06 -3.75 15.16
C SER A 17 -6.04 -4.88 15.13
N PHE A 18 -6.24 -5.89 14.29
CA PHE A 18 -5.48 -7.14 14.27
C PHE A 18 -5.05 -7.55 12.85
N GLY A 19 -4.51 -6.61 12.07
CA GLY A 19 -3.92 -6.92 10.77
C GLY A 19 -2.75 -7.87 10.91
N SER A 20 -2.85 -9.05 10.34
CA SER A 20 -1.83 -10.11 10.38
C SER A 20 -1.04 -10.24 9.07
N VAL A 21 -1.51 -9.57 8.01
CA VAL A 21 -0.91 -9.60 6.66
C VAL A 21 -0.49 -8.21 6.16
N ASP A 22 -0.57 -7.23 7.04
CA ASP A 22 -0.38 -5.81 6.71
C ASP A 22 0.98 -5.28 7.18
N GLY A 23 1.97 -6.14 7.26
CA GLY A 23 3.32 -5.84 7.70
C GLY A 23 3.83 -6.83 8.74
N PRO A 24 5.00 -6.56 9.37
CA PRO A 24 5.58 -7.45 10.36
C PRO A 24 4.77 -7.45 11.67
N GLY A 25 4.64 -8.63 12.30
CA GLY A 25 3.88 -8.81 13.53
C GLY A 25 2.40 -8.50 13.39
N VAL A 26 1.73 -8.17 14.49
CA VAL A 26 0.33 -7.73 14.49
C VAL A 26 0.29 -6.21 14.30
N ARG A 27 -0.59 -5.75 13.40
CA ARG A 27 -0.68 -4.34 13.02
C ARG A 27 -2.01 -3.73 13.44
N TYR A 28 -1.97 -2.48 13.86
CA TYR A 28 -3.14 -1.62 13.83
C TYR A 28 -3.18 -0.94 12.47
N VAL A 29 -4.15 -1.30 11.63
CA VAL A 29 -4.22 -0.81 10.25
C VAL A 29 -5.19 0.36 10.15
N ILE A 30 -4.72 1.43 9.51
CA ILE A 30 -5.48 2.66 9.28
C ILE A 30 -5.70 2.77 7.77
N PHE A 31 -6.93 2.58 7.31
CA PHE A 31 -7.29 2.72 5.91
C PHE A 31 -7.73 4.15 5.63
N VAL A 32 -6.94 4.88 4.84
CA VAL A 32 -7.26 6.26 4.46
C VAL A 32 -8.12 6.33 3.20
N SER A 33 -8.82 7.45 3.03
CA SER A 33 -9.58 7.76 1.82
C SER A 33 -8.72 8.48 0.78
N GLY A 34 -9.16 8.39 -0.47
CA GLY A 34 -8.51 8.99 -1.63
C GLY A 34 -7.62 8.01 -2.39
N CYS A 35 -7.90 7.81 -3.66
CA CYS A 35 -7.04 7.05 -4.56
C CYS A 35 -7.19 7.56 -5.99
N ALA A 36 -6.07 7.80 -6.67
CA ALA A 36 -6.07 8.19 -8.08
C ALA A 36 -6.16 7.00 -9.04
N MET A 37 -5.86 5.80 -8.56
CA MET A 37 -5.94 4.57 -9.36
C MET A 37 -7.38 4.05 -9.44
N ARG A 38 -7.67 3.29 -10.50
CA ARG A 38 -8.94 2.61 -10.74
C ARG A 38 -8.69 1.14 -11.04
N CYS A 39 -8.02 0.48 -10.07
CA CYS A 39 -7.66 -0.94 -10.23
C CYS A 39 -8.91 -1.78 -10.43
N GLN A 40 -8.94 -2.59 -11.50
CA GLN A 40 -10.08 -3.45 -11.85
C GLN A 40 -10.46 -4.44 -10.74
N PHE A 41 -9.49 -4.82 -9.90
CA PHE A 41 -9.65 -5.73 -8.76
C PHE A 41 -9.79 -5.01 -7.41
N CYS A 42 -10.10 -3.71 -7.39
CA CYS A 42 -10.13 -2.96 -6.14
C CYS A 42 -11.15 -3.52 -5.16
N HIS A 43 -10.70 -3.85 -3.94
CA HIS A 43 -11.59 -4.32 -2.87
C HIS A 43 -12.29 -3.18 -2.12
N ASN A 44 -11.74 -1.96 -2.25
CA ASN A 44 -12.25 -0.79 -1.54
C ASN A 44 -12.50 0.39 -2.49
N PRO A 45 -13.35 0.23 -3.54
CA PRO A 45 -13.69 1.34 -4.43
C PRO A 45 -14.39 2.49 -3.69
N ASP A 46 -14.97 2.22 -2.55
CA ASP A 46 -15.54 3.18 -1.60
C ASP A 46 -14.51 4.13 -0.98
N THR A 47 -13.21 3.85 -1.11
CA THR A 47 -12.13 4.75 -0.67
C THR A 47 -11.66 5.74 -1.75
N TRP A 48 -12.17 5.70 -2.97
CA TRP A 48 -11.62 6.50 -4.07
C TRP A 48 -11.77 8.01 -3.89
N ASP A 49 -12.86 8.46 -3.28
CA ASP A 49 -13.04 9.88 -2.98
C ASP A 49 -12.17 10.29 -1.78
N MET A 50 -11.52 11.45 -1.90
CA MET A 50 -10.62 12.00 -0.87
C MET A 50 -11.34 12.38 0.42
N LYS A 51 -12.63 12.68 0.39
CA LYS A 51 -13.39 13.23 1.52
C LYS A 51 -14.38 12.23 2.12
N VAL A 52 -14.30 10.99 1.72
CA VAL A 52 -15.09 9.91 2.31
C VAL A 52 -14.44 9.49 3.64
N GLY A 53 -15.26 9.08 4.60
CA GLY A 53 -14.78 8.63 5.90
C GLY A 53 -14.79 9.74 6.97
N THR A 54 -14.21 9.41 8.10
CA THR A 54 -14.20 10.28 9.29
C THR A 54 -12.88 11.03 9.40
N PRO A 55 -12.90 12.36 9.60
CA PRO A 55 -11.68 13.10 9.88
C PRO A 55 -11.14 12.76 11.28
N TYR A 56 -9.85 12.45 11.37
CA TYR A 56 -9.13 12.22 12.61
C TYR A 56 -7.84 13.03 12.65
N THR A 57 -7.47 13.48 13.83
CA THR A 57 -6.12 13.95 14.12
C THR A 57 -5.17 12.76 14.34
N ALA A 58 -3.87 13.00 14.22
CA ALA A 58 -2.85 11.98 14.50
C ALA A 58 -2.91 11.49 15.95
N ASP A 59 -3.19 12.37 16.91
CA ASP A 59 -3.29 12.03 18.33
C ASP A 59 -4.50 11.15 18.63
N GLU A 60 -5.65 11.43 18.03
CA GLU A 60 -6.84 10.58 18.17
C GLU A 60 -6.61 9.16 17.66
N LEU A 61 -5.94 9.03 16.50
CA LEU A 61 -5.62 7.71 15.95
C LEU A 61 -4.61 6.96 16.81
N LEU A 62 -3.56 7.61 17.26
CA LEU A 62 -2.58 6.97 18.14
C LEU A 62 -3.20 6.57 19.47
N LYS A 63 -4.07 7.39 20.06
CA LYS A 63 -4.82 7.03 21.27
C LYS A 63 -5.68 5.77 21.08
N LYS A 64 -6.25 5.57 19.88
CA LYS A 64 -6.98 4.34 19.55
C LYS A 64 -6.01 3.17 19.37
N ALA A 65 -4.95 3.34 18.60
CA ALA A 65 -4.00 2.29 18.24
C ALA A 65 -3.24 1.73 19.46
N VAL A 66 -2.77 2.59 20.37
CA VAL A 66 -1.99 2.14 21.54
C VAL A 66 -2.75 1.25 22.51
N ARG A 67 -4.09 1.24 22.46
CA ARG A 67 -4.90 0.30 23.24
C ARG A 67 -4.61 -1.17 22.88
N TYR A 68 -4.12 -1.40 21.66
CA TYR A 68 -3.79 -2.72 21.13
C TYR A 68 -2.30 -3.03 21.19
N LYS A 69 -1.47 -2.11 21.73
CA LYS A 69 0.00 -2.25 21.79
C LYS A 69 0.46 -3.56 22.45
N GLY A 70 -0.30 -4.07 23.43
CA GLY A 70 0.01 -5.35 24.09
C GLY A 70 -0.03 -6.57 23.16
N TYR A 71 -0.70 -6.47 22.02
CA TYR A 71 -0.82 -7.55 21.03
C TYR A 71 0.23 -7.46 19.89
N TRP A 72 0.96 -6.35 19.78
CA TRP A 72 1.88 -6.13 18.67
C TRP A 72 3.16 -6.97 18.73
N GLY A 73 3.52 -7.47 19.91
CA GLY A 73 4.78 -8.16 20.13
C GLY A 73 5.99 -7.22 19.90
N LYS A 74 7.09 -7.79 19.42
CA LYS A 74 8.33 -7.03 19.17
C LYS A 74 8.35 -6.32 17.82
N GLU A 75 7.65 -6.85 16.82
CA GLU A 75 7.71 -6.40 15.42
C GLU A 75 6.48 -5.61 14.98
N GLY A 76 5.39 -5.69 15.73
CA GLY A 76 4.14 -5.05 15.38
C GLY A 76 4.15 -3.54 15.56
N GLY A 77 3.06 -2.90 15.15
CA GLY A 77 2.94 -1.44 15.19
C GLY A 77 1.74 -0.93 14.40
N ILE A 78 1.88 0.19 13.72
CA ILE A 78 0.82 0.73 12.86
C ILE A 78 1.17 0.56 11.39
N THR A 79 0.14 0.32 10.57
CA THR A 79 0.21 0.36 9.11
C THR A 79 -0.81 1.35 8.59
N VAL A 80 -0.40 2.23 7.68
CA VAL A 80 -1.34 3.07 6.95
C VAL A 80 -1.45 2.57 5.53
N SER A 81 -2.68 2.24 5.14
CA SER A 81 -3.11 1.65 3.87
C SER A 81 -4.40 2.35 3.39
N GLY A 82 -5.23 1.67 2.59
CA GLY A 82 -6.58 2.12 2.22
C GLY A 82 -6.73 2.43 0.75
N GLY A 83 -7.02 3.68 0.41
CA GLY A 83 -6.90 4.21 -0.94
C GLY A 83 -5.44 4.33 -1.33
N GLU A 84 -4.89 5.55 -1.30
CA GLU A 84 -3.46 5.81 -1.48
C GLU A 84 -2.98 6.77 -0.38
N PRO A 85 -2.27 6.29 0.64
CA PRO A 85 -1.87 7.10 1.79
C PRO A 85 -1.05 8.33 1.44
N MET A 86 -0.22 8.25 0.41
CA MET A 86 0.61 9.36 -0.01
C MET A 86 -0.19 10.55 -0.56
N LEU A 87 -1.48 10.42 -0.84
CA LEU A 87 -2.34 11.57 -1.16
C LEU A 87 -2.60 12.46 0.07
N GLN A 88 -2.51 11.89 1.28
CA GLN A 88 -2.64 12.62 2.54
C GLN A 88 -1.27 12.79 3.24
N ILE A 89 -0.22 13.09 2.48
CA ILE A 89 1.19 12.97 2.88
C ILE A 89 1.57 13.82 4.09
N ASP A 90 1.02 15.02 4.23
CA ASP A 90 1.32 15.89 5.36
C ASP A 90 0.77 15.32 6.67
N PHE A 91 -0.48 14.83 6.64
CA PHE A 91 -1.11 14.13 7.75
C PHE A 91 -0.38 12.83 8.10
N LEU A 92 -0.06 12.03 7.09
CA LEU A 92 0.66 10.77 7.26
C LEU A 92 2.04 10.98 7.89
N THR A 93 2.76 12.01 7.46
CA THR A 93 4.07 12.37 8.03
C THR A 93 3.95 12.73 9.51
N GLU A 94 2.94 13.51 9.89
CA GLU A 94 2.70 13.88 11.29
C GLU A 94 2.31 12.67 12.13
N LEU A 95 1.43 11.80 11.63
CA LEU A 95 1.04 10.57 12.30
C LEU A 95 2.27 9.67 12.57
N PHE A 96 3.09 9.43 11.55
CA PHE A 96 4.28 8.59 11.68
C PHE A 96 5.34 9.23 12.58
N ARG A 97 5.54 10.53 12.50
CA ARG A 97 6.44 11.26 13.40
C ARG A 97 6.05 11.07 14.88
N LYS A 98 4.76 11.22 15.19
CA LYS A 98 4.22 11.02 16.55
C LYS A 98 4.28 9.56 17.00
N ALA A 99 4.05 8.61 16.08
CA ALA A 99 4.21 7.18 16.35
C ALA A 99 5.65 6.83 16.68
N LYS A 100 6.61 7.32 15.89
CA LYS A 100 8.05 7.14 16.13
C LYS A 100 8.50 7.70 17.48
N ALA A 101 7.98 8.85 17.88
CA ALA A 101 8.27 9.44 19.19
C ALA A 101 7.81 8.57 20.38
N GLN A 102 6.86 7.64 20.14
CA GLN A 102 6.36 6.65 21.12
C GLN A 102 6.99 5.25 20.93
N GLY A 103 8.03 5.13 20.09
CA GLY A 103 8.68 3.85 19.79
C GLY A 103 7.81 2.86 19.03
N ILE A 104 6.84 3.36 18.24
CA ILE A 104 5.92 2.53 17.46
C ILE A 104 6.49 2.35 16.05
N HIS A 105 6.56 1.09 15.60
CA HIS A 105 6.97 0.76 14.23
C HIS A 105 5.91 1.21 13.22
N THR A 106 6.37 1.85 12.12
CA THR A 106 5.52 2.45 11.10
C THR A 106 5.69 1.76 9.76
N THR A 107 4.60 1.32 9.17
CA THR A 107 4.56 0.73 7.83
C THR A 107 3.68 1.57 6.91
N LEU A 108 4.24 1.94 5.76
CA LEU A 108 3.51 2.56 4.67
C LEU A 108 3.15 1.49 3.64
N ASP A 109 1.85 1.29 3.43
CA ASP A 109 1.32 0.42 2.40
C ASP A 109 0.81 1.28 1.24
N THR A 110 1.47 1.24 0.10
CA THR A 110 1.23 2.19 -0.99
C THR A 110 1.38 1.53 -2.37
N SER A 111 0.63 2.06 -3.32
CA SER A 111 0.86 1.78 -4.73
C SER A 111 2.09 2.48 -5.31
N GLY A 112 2.63 3.49 -4.62
CA GLY A 112 3.70 4.34 -5.14
C GLY A 112 3.27 5.31 -6.26
N ASN A 113 2.02 5.28 -6.68
CA ASN A 113 1.52 6.10 -7.79
C ASN A 113 1.82 7.61 -7.63
N PRO A 114 1.71 8.23 -6.43
CA PRO A 114 2.01 9.64 -6.27
C PRO A 114 3.50 9.99 -6.23
N PHE A 115 4.40 9.04 -6.41
CA PHE A 115 5.85 9.29 -6.33
C PHE A 115 6.34 10.18 -7.48
N THR A 116 7.26 11.09 -7.16
CA THR A 116 8.05 11.89 -8.10
C THR A 116 9.38 12.26 -7.44
N ARG A 117 10.41 12.50 -8.23
CA ARG A 117 11.72 13.03 -7.77
C ARG A 117 11.82 14.54 -7.90
N GLU A 118 10.70 15.24 -8.12
CA GLU A 118 10.71 16.66 -8.44
C GLU A 118 9.88 17.50 -7.46
N GLY A 119 10.32 18.73 -7.26
CA GLY A 119 9.56 19.78 -6.59
C GLY A 119 9.25 19.53 -5.11
N GLU A 120 8.31 20.33 -4.59
CA GLU A 120 7.91 20.28 -3.18
C GLU A 120 7.38 18.91 -2.75
N ARG A 121 6.73 18.20 -3.67
CA ARG A 121 6.20 16.85 -3.39
C ARG A 121 7.30 15.87 -3.05
N PHE A 122 8.43 15.93 -3.76
CA PHE A 122 9.57 15.08 -3.45
C PHE A 122 10.12 15.34 -2.04
N GLU A 123 10.22 16.61 -1.64
CA GLU A 123 10.66 16.95 -0.29
C GLU A 123 9.70 16.42 0.79
N LYS A 124 8.39 16.43 0.54
CA LYS A 124 7.40 15.81 1.42
C LYS A 124 7.58 14.29 1.49
N ILE A 125 7.82 13.63 0.37
CA ILE A 125 8.09 12.20 0.31
C ILE A 125 9.36 11.85 1.12
N ARG A 126 10.44 12.62 0.96
CA ARG A 126 11.67 12.43 1.72
C ARG A 126 11.44 12.58 3.23
N LYS A 127 10.61 13.54 3.66
CA LYS A 127 10.24 13.71 5.07
C LYS A 127 9.44 12.53 5.59
N LEU A 128 8.46 12.05 4.84
CA LEU A 128 7.67 10.86 5.19
C LEU A 128 8.57 9.63 5.34
N LEU A 129 9.46 9.37 4.39
CA LEU A 129 10.33 8.19 4.42
C LEU A 129 11.33 8.19 5.60
N LYS A 130 11.68 9.35 6.15
CA LYS A 130 12.52 9.43 7.37
C LYS A 130 11.81 8.88 8.62
N VAL A 131 10.49 8.92 8.66
CA VAL A 131 9.67 8.46 9.79
C VAL A 131 8.91 7.17 9.48
N THR A 132 9.20 6.53 8.33
CA THR A 132 8.68 5.23 7.90
C THR A 132 9.74 4.16 8.13
N ASP A 133 9.41 3.06 8.81
CA ASP A 133 10.34 1.95 9.01
C ASP A 133 10.32 0.97 7.84
N LEU A 134 9.15 0.67 7.31
CA LEU A 134 8.94 -0.27 6.21
C LEU A 134 7.99 0.32 5.17
N VAL A 135 8.31 0.13 3.90
CA VAL A 135 7.38 0.39 2.79
C VAL A 135 6.92 -0.94 2.21
N MET A 136 5.61 -1.17 2.17
CA MET A 136 4.99 -2.23 1.38
C MET A 136 4.55 -1.58 0.06
N LEU A 137 5.23 -1.96 -1.02
CA LEU A 137 5.02 -1.37 -2.34
C LEU A 137 4.31 -2.36 -3.26
N ASP A 138 3.15 -1.96 -3.77
CA ASP A 138 2.40 -2.74 -4.72
C ASP A 138 2.87 -2.51 -6.16
N ILE A 139 3.49 -3.49 -6.80
CA ILE A 139 3.73 -3.48 -8.24
C ILE A 139 2.64 -4.31 -8.92
N LYS A 140 1.60 -3.61 -9.39
CA LYS A 140 0.38 -4.26 -9.89
C LYS A 140 0.54 -4.87 -11.27
N HIS A 141 1.45 -4.34 -12.09
CA HIS A 141 1.89 -4.93 -13.36
C HIS A 141 3.25 -4.35 -13.76
N ILE A 142 4.14 -5.18 -14.32
CA ILE A 142 5.48 -4.74 -14.75
C ILE A 142 5.46 -4.02 -16.09
N ASP A 143 4.56 -4.38 -16.98
CA ASP A 143 4.39 -3.73 -18.29
C ASP A 143 3.52 -2.48 -18.15
N ASP A 144 3.98 -1.33 -18.69
CA ASP A 144 3.30 -0.03 -18.50
C ASP A 144 1.92 0.04 -19.16
N GLU A 145 1.78 -0.54 -20.35
CA GLU A 145 0.49 -0.52 -21.07
C GLU A 145 -0.53 -1.43 -20.37
N GLN A 146 -0.11 -2.62 -19.95
CA GLN A 146 -0.97 -3.51 -19.18
C GLN A 146 -1.31 -2.93 -17.80
N HIS A 147 -0.36 -2.22 -17.18
CA HIS A 147 -0.61 -1.52 -15.93
C HIS A 147 -1.67 -0.44 -16.09
N LYS A 148 -1.63 0.34 -17.19
CA LYS A 148 -2.67 1.35 -17.48
C LYS A 148 -4.03 0.72 -17.69
N ILE A 149 -4.11 -0.41 -18.40
CA ILE A 149 -5.36 -1.16 -18.59
C ILE A 149 -5.91 -1.64 -17.24
N LEU A 150 -5.04 -2.17 -16.38
CA LEU A 150 -5.42 -2.77 -15.10
C LEU A 150 -5.79 -1.73 -14.03
N THR A 151 -5.20 -0.53 -14.07
CA THR A 151 -5.23 0.43 -12.95
C THR A 151 -5.62 1.86 -13.35
N GLY A 152 -5.69 2.16 -14.63
CA GLY A 152 -5.91 3.51 -15.15
C GLY A 152 -4.70 4.45 -15.06
N GLN A 153 -3.52 3.98 -14.62
CA GLN A 153 -2.33 4.79 -14.37
C GLN A 153 -1.06 4.12 -14.93
N THR A 154 -0.01 4.93 -15.17
CA THR A 154 1.33 4.41 -15.52
C THR A 154 2.01 3.76 -14.31
N ASN A 155 2.91 2.79 -14.56
CA ASN A 155 3.75 2.20 -13.51
C ASN A 155 5.13 2.88 -13.39
N ARG A 156 5.48 3.84 -14.23
CA ARG A 156 6.83 4.42 -14.30
C ARG A 156 7.28 5.03 -12.99
N ASN A 157 6.42 5.82 -12.36
CA ASN A 157 6.65 6.43 -11.05
C ASN A 157 6.70 5.39 -9.92
N ILE A 158 5.98 4.29 -10.03
CA ILE A 158 6.00 3.18 -9.06
C ILE A 158 7.34 2.45 -9.11
N LEU A 159 7.80 2.10 -10.31
CA LEU A 159 9.10 1.47 -10.51
C LEU A 159 10.26 2.41 -10.14
N ASP A 160 10.10 3.72 -10.37
CA ASP A 160 11.07 4.72 -9.93
C ASP A 160 11.09 4.87 -8.40
N MET A 161 9.93 4.78 -7.74
CA MET A 161 9.87 4.72 -6.27
C MET A 161 10.63 3.51 -5.73
N ALA A 162 10.45 2.32 -6.31
CA ALA A 162 11.20 1.13 -5.89
C ALA A 162 12.71 1.34 -5.99
N ARG A 163 13.21 1.89 -7.11
CA ARG A 163 14.63 2.23 -7.27
C ARG A 163 15.09 3.27 -6.24
N TYR A 164 14.29 4.29 -6.01
CA TYR A 164 14.64 5.31 -5.01
C TYR A 164 14.71 4.74 -3.59
N LEU A 165 13.80 3.86 -3.22
CA LEU A 165 13.84 3.17 -1.93
C LEU A 165 15.11 2.32 -1.81
N ASP A 166 15.54 1.67 -2.90
CA ASP A 166 16.78 0.92 -2.97
C ASP A 166 18.01 1.84 -2.80
N GLU A 167 18.07 2.95 -3.53
CA GLU A 167 19.14 3.96 -3.46
C GLU A 167 19.37 4.49 -2.04
N ILE A 168 18.29 4.67 -1.26
CA ILE A 168 18.38 5.19 0.11
C ILE A 168 18.45 4.08 1.18
N GLY A 169 18.52 2.82 0.79
CA GLY A 169 18.54 1.67 1.70
C GLY A 169 17.27 1.51 2.54
N LYS A 170 16.11 1.99 2.06
CA LYS A 170 14.84 1.89 2.78
C LYS A 170 14.29 0.47 2.69
N PRO A 171 14.05 -0.23 3.81
CA PRO A 171 13.43 -1.55 3.81
C PRO A 171 12.11 -1.55 3.05
N MET A 172 11.93 -2.53 2.15
CA MET A 172 10.68 -2.68 1.43
C MET A 172 10.24 -4.14 1.30
N TRP A 173 8.92 -4.33 1.27
CA TRP A 173 8.26 -5.53 0.78
C TRP A 173 7.64 -5.21 -0.57
N ILE A 174 7.76 -6.13 -1.52
CA ILE A 174 7.07 -6.01 -2.82
C ILE A 174 5.87 -6.92 -2.80
N ARG A 175 4.71 -6.38 -3.20
CA ARG A 175 3.47 -7.13 -3.31
C ARG A 175 2.95 -7.09 -4.74
N HIS A 176 2.41 -8.21 -5.18
CA HIS A 176 1.83 -8.37 -6.50
C HIS A 176 0.49 -9.08 -6.42
N VAL A 177 -0.57 -8.46 -6.92
CA VAL A 177 -1.89 -9.11 -7.00
C VAL A 177 -1.94 -9.96 -8.26
N LEU A 178 -2.13 -11.26 -8.08
CA LEU A 178 -2.21 -12.25 -9.16
C LEU A 178 -3.63 -12.32 -9.69
N VAL A 179 -3.91 -11.58 -10.76
CA VAL A 179 -5.21 -11.50 -11.41
C VAL A 179 -5.20 -12.33 -12.69
N PRO A 180 -5.97 -13.42 -12.78
CA PRO A 180 -6.06 -14.24 -14.00
C PRO A 180 -6.40 -13.39 -15.22
N GLU A 181 -5.82 -13.75 -16.36
CA GLU A 181 -5.98 -13.05 -17.66
C GLU A 181 -5.45 -11.60 -17.68
N ARG A 182 -4.95 -11.08 -16.59
CA ARG A 182 -4.44 -9.70 -16.48
C ARG A 182 -2.96 -9.67 -16.09
N SER A 183 -2.63 -10.01 -14.86
CA SER A 183 -1.26 -9.88 -14.33
C SER A 183 -0.56 -11.22 -14.11
N ASP A 184 -1.18 -12.32 -14.48
CA ASP A 184 -0.72 -13.68 -14.12
C ASP A 184 0.15 -14.40 -15.16
N LYS A 185 0.41 -13.81 -16.35
CA LYS A 185 1.22 -14.46 -17.40
C LYS A 185 2.68 -14.63 -16.95
N ASP A 186 3.26 -15.80 -17.22
CA ASP A 186 4.65 -16.13 -16.85
C ASP A 186 5.67 -15.13 -17.39
N GLU A 187 5.48 -14.63 -18.60
CA GLU A 187 6.33 -13.59 -19.19
C GLU A 187 6.40 -12.35 -18.29
N TYR A 188 5.25 -11.88 -17.80
CA TYR A 188 5.20 -10.69 -16.94
C TYR A 188 5.77 -10.97 -15.55
N LEU A 189 5.48 -12.14 -14.97
CA LEU A 189 6.03 -12.54 -13.69
C LEU A 189 7.55 -12.66 -13.75
N THR A 190 8.11 -13.24 -14.82
CA THR A 190 9.56 -13.32 -15.02
C THR A 190 10.20 -11.93 -15.18
N ARG A 191 9.56 -11.01 -15.92
CA ARG A 191 10.03 -9.62 -16.04
C ARG A 191 9.94 -8.88 -14.70
N LEU A 192 8.89 -9.14 -13.91
CA LEU A 192 8.74 -8.58 -12.57
C LEU A 192 9.82 -9.10 -11.64
N ASP A 193 10.09 -10.40 -11.66
CA ASP A 193 11.17 -11.00 -10.86
C ASP A 193 12.53 -10.39 -11.23
N ALA A 194 12.84 -10.29 -12.52
CA ALA A 194 14.08 -9.66 -12.97
C ALA A 194 14.24 -8.22 -12.45
N PHE A 195 13.16 -7.45 -12.42
CA PHE A 195 13.16 -6.12 -11.81
C PHE A 195 13.38 -6.19 -10.30
N ILE A 196 12.70 -7.08 -9.58
CA ILE A 196 12.86 -7.25 -8.13
C ILE A 196 14.27 -7.70 -7.77
N GLN A 197 14.89 -8.60 -8.57
CA GLN A 197 16.27 -9.06 -8.37
C GLN A 197 17.31 -7.94 -8.58
N SER A 198 16.97 -6.88 -9.28
CA SER A 198 17.84 -5.70 -9.43
C SER A 198 17.83 -4.76 -8.20
N LEU A 199 16.98 -5.02 -7.20
CA LEU A 199 16.87 -4.25 -5.96
C LEU A 199 17.55 -5.00 -4.81
N HIS A 200 18.28 -4.28 -3.93
CA HIS A 200 19.14 -4.90 -2.89
C HIS A 200 18.51 -4.93 -1.49
N ASN A 201 17.48 -4.13 -1.25
CA ASN A 201 16.87 -3.96 0.07
C ASN A 201 15.42 -4.47 0.16
N VAL A 202 15.02 -5.33 -0.78
CA VAL A 202 13.72 -6.04 -0.70
C VAL A 202 13.81 -7.14 0.35
N GLN A 203 13.09 -6.98 1.44
CA GLN A 203 13.06 -7.95 2.54
C GLN A 203 12.07 -9.09 2.33
N LYS A 204 11.01 -8.85 1.54
CA LYS A 204 9.97 -9.85 1.29
C LYS A 204 9.29 -9.60 -0.05
N VAL A 205 8.90 -10.68 -0.71
CA VAL A 205 8.04 -10.65 -1.88
C VAL A 205 6.79 -11.47 -1.60
N GLU A 206 5.62 -10.92 -1.91
CA GLU A 206 4.32 -11.56 -1.67
C GLU A 206 3.47 -11.55 -2.95
N VAL A 207 2.92 -12.70 -3.27
CA VAL A 207 1.84 -12.85 -4.24
C VAL A 207 0.52 -12.86 -3.49
N LEU A 208 -0.37 -11.95 -3.85
CA LEU A 208 -1.71 -11.84 -3.30
C LEU A 208 -2.70 -12.41 -4.32
N PRO A 209 -3.30 -13.57 -4.08
CA PRO A 209 -4.29 -14.13 -4.99
C PRO A 209 -5.51 -13.20 -5.10
N TYR A 210 -5.91 -12.88 -6.33
CA TYR A 210 -7.16 -12.20 -6.60
C TYR A 210 -8.34 -12.98 -6.03
N HIS A 211 -9.34 -12.28 -5.48
CA HIS A 211 -10.61 -12.82 -5.04
C HIS A 211 -11.74 -11.79 -5.21
N THR A 212 -12.97 -12.26 -5.24
CA THR A 212 -14.16 -11.46 -5.57
C THR A 212 -14.83 -10.78 -4.35
N LEU A 213 -14.24 -10.88 -3.15
CA LEU A 213 -14.86 -10.38 -1.91
C LEU A 213 -15.22 -8.89 -1.92
N GLY A 214 -14.56 -8.07 -2.74
CA GLY A 214 -14.87 -6.65 -2.90
C GLY A 214 -15.90 -6.31 -3.99
N ALA A 215 -16.31 -7.29 -4.82
CA ALA A 215 -17.14 -7.04 -6.01
C ALA A 215 -18.53 -6.44 -5.67
N TYR A 216 -19.10 -6.82 -4.52
CA TYR A 216 -20.40 -6.27 -4.09
C TYR A 216 -20.37 -4.76 -3.89
N LYS A 217 -19.24 -4.19 -3.42
CA LYS A 217 -19.10 -2.74 -3.21
C LYS A 217 -19.19 -1.95 -4.51
N TRP A 218 -18.71 -2.52 -5.63
CA TRP A 218 -18.84 -1.89 -6.94
C TRP A 218 -20.31 -1.72 -7.31
N LYS A 219 -21.14 -2.76 -7.09
CA LYS A 219 -22.57 -2.72 -7.35
C LYS A 219 -23.30 -1.72 -6.44
N GLU A 220 -22.94 -1.68 -5.14
CA GLU A 220 -23.48 -0.71 -4.19
C GLU A 220 -23.17 0.75 -4.57
N LEU A 221 -22.00 0.99 -5.19
CA LEU A 221 -21.58 2.29 -5.68
C LEU A 221 -22.11 2.62 -7.10
N GLY A 222 -22.85 1.69 -7.74
CA GLY A 222 -23.39 1.85 -9.08
C GLY A 222 -22.33 1.69 -10.19
N TYR A 223 -21.20 1.04 -9.91
CA TYR A 223 -20.16 0.74 -10.90
C TYR A 223 -20.30 -0.66 -11.46
N GLU A 224 -19.97 -0.80 -12.76
CA GLU A 224 -19.73 -2.12 -13.34
C GLU A 224 -18.42 -2.70 -12.79
N TYR A 225 -18.44 -3.99 -12.41
CA TYR A 225 -17.25 -4.68 -11.97
C TYR A 225 -16.44 -5.21 -13.16
N PRO A 226 -15.23 -4.69 -13.43
CA PRO A 226 -14.50 -5.00 -14.67
C PRO A 226 -14.01 -6.45 -14.77
N LEU A 227 -14.00 -7.18 -13.67
CA LEU A 227 -13.59 -8.58 -13.58
C LEU A 227 -14.79 -9.52 -13.34
N GLU A 228 -16.00 -9.12 -13.76
CA GLU A 228 -17.17 -10.00 -13.70
C GLU A 228 -16.88 -11.27 -14.53
N GLY A 229 -17.11 -12.45 -13.92
CA GLY A 229 -16.84 -13.75 -14.54
C GLY A 229 -15.38 -14.21 -14.53
N ILE A 230 -14.45 -13.43 -13.97
CA ILE A 230 -13.07 -13.89 -13.76
C ILE A 230 -12.98 -14.59 -12.41
N ASP A 231 -12.69 -15.91 -12.44
CA ASP A 231 -12.49 -16.70 -11.23
C ASP A 231 -11.15 -16.37 -10.54
N PRO A 232 -11.04 -16.61 -9.21
CA PRO A 232 -9.76 -16.56 -8.51
C PRO A 232 -8.72 -17.51 -9.13
N PRO A 233 -7.40 -17.20 -9.03
CA PRO A 233 -6.37 -18.08 -9.58
C PRO A 233 -6.37 -19.46 -8.91
N THR A 234 -6.12 -20.51 -9.69
CA THR A 234 -5.99 -21.87 -9.15
C THR A 234 -4.79 -22.00 -8.23
N GLN A 235 -4.80 -22.99 -7.34
CA GLN A 235 -3.67 -23.28 -6.44
C GLN A 235 -2.38 -23.57 -7.21
N GLU A 236 -2.49 -24.23 -8.36
CA GLU A 236 -1.36 -24.47 -9.25
C GLU A 236 -0.79 -23.16 -9.79
N ARG A 237 -1.66 -22.23 -10.23
CA ARG A 237 -1.25 -20.91 -10.74
C ARG A 237 -0.58 -20.06 -9.64
N ILE A 238 -1.12 -20.08 -8.41
CA ILE A 238 -0.53 -19.41 -7.25
C ILE A 238 0.85 -20.01 -6.95
N LYS A 239 0.99 -21.33 -6.93
CA LYS A 239 2.26 -22.00 -6.69
C LYS A 239 3.30 -21.62 -7.75
N ASN A 240 2.91 -21.62 -9.03
CA ASN A 240 3.79 -21.21 -10.12
C ASN A 240 4.24 -19.75 -9.99
N ALA A 241 3.32 -18.83 -9.71
CA ALA A 241 3.66 -17.42 -9.50
C ALA A 241 4.62 -17.23 -8.31
N ASN A 242 4.39 -17.94 -7.21
CA ASN A 242 5.28 -17.94 -6.04
C ASN A 242 6.70 -18.44 -6.39
N GLN A 243 6.81 -19.46 -7.23
CA GLN A 243 8.10 -19.97 -7.70
C GLN A 243 8.81 -18.96 -8.60
N LEU A 244 8.12 -18.39 -9.59
CA LEU A 244 8.68 -17.41 -10.52
C LEU A 244 9.14 -16.12 -9.83
N LEU A 245 8.42 -15.66 -8.81
CA LEU A 245 8.73 -14.43 -8.08
C LEU A 245 9.63 -14.67 -6.86
N HIS A 246 10.06 -15.91 -6.61
CA HIS A 246 10.88 -16.25 -5.44
C HIS A 246 10.31 -15.64 -4.15
N THR A 247 9.00 -15.88 -3.91
CA THR A 247 8.29 -15.26 -2.78
C THR A 247 8.80 -15.74 -1.42
N GLY A 248 8.62 -14.90 -0.41
CA GLY A 248 9.03 -15.14 0.96
C GLY A 248 9.99 -14.08 1.48
N VAL A 249 10.51 -14.33 2.67
CA VAL A 249 11.52 -13.47 3.31
C VAL A 249 12.86 -13.66 2.61
N ARG A 250 13.51 -12.56 2.26
CA ARG A 250 14.86 -12.52 1.70
C ARG A 250 15.84 -12.13 2.80
N VAL A 251 16.91 -12.87 2.93
CA VAL A 251 17.97 -12.67 3.93
C VAL A 251 19.12 -11.91 3.30
#